data_9a448d33df8c0cbfe9719b4d995d63c6
#
_entry.id   9a448d33df8c0cbfe9719b4d995d63c6
#
_cell.length_a   1.000
_cell.length_b   1.000
_cell.length_c   1.000
_cell.angle_alpha   90.00
_cell.angle_beta   90.00
_cell.angle_gamma   90.00
#
_symmetry.space_group_name_H-M   'P 1'
#
loop_
_entity.id
_entity.type
_entity.pdbx_description
1 polymer ?
#
loop_
_entity_poly.entity_id
_entity_poly.type
_entity_poly.pdbx_seq_one_letter_code
_entity_poly.pdbx_strand_id
1 'polypeptide(L)'
;MDRIEIKGYKSFKDLALDLLPINILIGSNGSGKSNFLSFFEFLNRLYEQKLTEYVALNGGIDKFFFQGSKITDAICATIGFKDIFYSFELKEGDNRFVFSKEELGNNSLYTAIGAFGNEASIKSYSGLSIGEHIRRYLSEIKKYHFHDTGKTSPFTKESHIQNDRYYLYEKGDNLAAFLYAIHEETPIVYNRIVKVIQSIAPYFSDFY
;
A
#
# COMPACT_ATOMS: atom_id res chain seq x y z
N MET A 1 -10.93 0.71 3.33
CA MET A 1 -10.15 1.79 4.01
C MET A 1 -10.82 3.10 3.67
N ASP A 2 -11.22 3.85 4.67
CA ASP A 2 -11.95 5.13 4.50
C ASP A 2 -11.33 6.29 5.29
N ARG A 3 -10.41 5.98 6.20
CA ARG A 3 -9.66 6.98 6.95
C ARG A 3 -8.23 6.52 7.19
N ILE A 4 -7.30 7.45 7.13
CA ILE A 4 -5.89 7.22 7.44
C ILE A 4 -5.33 8.40 8.25
N GLU A 5 -4.66 8.08 9.33
CA GLU A 5 -3.91 9.04 10.14
C GLU A 5 -2.47 8.57 10.23
N ILE A 6 -1.53 9.48 9.99
CA ILE A 6 -0.09 9.20 9.99
C ILE A 6 0.62 10.31 10.72
N LYS A 7 1.43 9.97 11.72
CA LYS A 7 2.27 10.91 12.44
C LYS A 7 3.72 10.46 12.42
N GLY A 8 4.62 11.40 12.24
CA GLY A 8 6.06 11.16 12.33
C GLY A 8 6.68 10.36 11.19
N TYR A 9 6.03 10.25 10.03
CA TYR A 9 6.50 9.44 8.91
C TYR A 9 7.00 10.30 7.74
N LYS A 10 8.26 10.16 7.37
CA LYS A 10 8.93 10.83 6.22
C LYS A 10 8.64 12.34 6.17
N SER A 11 7.79 12.78 5.24
CA SER A 11 7.39 14.19 5.10
C SER A 11 6.17 14.58 5.94
N PHE A 12 5.56 13.64 6.66
CA PHE A 12 4.34 13.87 7.42
C PHE A 12 4.64 14.00 8.90
N LYS A 13 4.54 15.23 9.43
CA LYS A 13 4.55 15.46 10.87
C LYS A 13 3.23 14.96 11.48
N ASP A 14 2.12 15.36 10.87
CA ASP A 14 0.75 14.95 11.24
C ASP A 14 -0.13 15.05 9.99
N LEU A 15 -0.72 13.95 9.58
CA LEU A 15 -1.60 13.86 8.42
C LEU A 15 -2.84 13.06 8.82
N ALA A 16 -4.02 13.60 8.54
CA ALA A 16 -5.29 12.90 8.67
C ALA A 16 -6.10 13.11 7.39
N LEU A 17 -6.53 12.02 6.76
CA LEU A 17 -7.29 12.03 5.52
C LEU A 17 -8.46 11.05 5.58
N ASP A 18 -9.62 11.51 5.16
CA ASP A 18 -10.74 10.66 4.80
C ASP A 18 -10.58 10.24 3.33
N LEU A 19 -10.66 8.94 3.07
CA LEU A 19 -10.43 8.35 1.76
C LEU A 19 -11.75 8.00 1.09
N LEU A 20 -11.84 8.33 -0.18
CA LEU A 20 -12.93 7.93 -1.07
C LEU A 20 -12.54 6.66 -1.85
N PRO A 21 -13.48 5.99 -2.54
CA PRO A 21 -13.17 4.84 -3.41
C PRO A 21 -12.10 5.13 -4.48
N ILE A 22 -12.01 6.38 -4.93
CA ILE A 22 -10.98 6.89 -5.85
C ILE A 22 -10.44 8.19 -5.26
N ASN A 23 -9.12 8.26 -5.11
CA ASN A 23 -8.41 9.45 -4.63
C ASN A 23 -7.31 9.81 -5.63
N ILE A 24 -7.24 11.07 -6.01
CA ILE A 24 -6.24 11.58 -6.97
C ILE A 24 -5.32 12.54 -6.24
N LEU A 25 -4.01 12.25 -6.24
CA LEU A 25 -3.00 13.08 -5.62
C LEU A 25 -2.37 14.02 -6.66
N ILE A 26 -2.59 15.31 -6.53
CA ILE A 26 -2.05 16.36 -7.39
C ILE A 26 -1.17 17.28 -6.56
N GLY A 27 -0.08 17.76 -7.13
CA GLY A 27 0.82 18.72 -6.48
C GLY A 27 2.21 18.76 -7.12
N SER A 28 3.00 19.75 -6.74
CA SER A 28 4.38 19.93 -7.20
C SER A 28 5.31 18.77 -6.78
N ASN A 29 6.48 18.68 -7.40
CA ASN A 29 7.52 17.76 -6.96
C ASN A 29 7.93 18.11 -5.51
N GLY A 30 8.16 17.11 -4.69
CA GLY A 30 8.48 17.31 -3.27
C GLY A 30 7.29 17.51 -2.33
N SER A 31 6.05 17.61 -2.82
CA SER A 31 4.85 17.83 -1.98
C SER A 31 4.42 16.62 -1.11
N GLY A 32 5.16 15.51 -1.14
CA GLY A 32 4.88 14.34 -0.32
C GLY A 32 4.04 13.25 -0.98
N LYS A 33 3.57 13.40 -2.23
CA LYS A 33 2.77 12.38 -2.94
C LYS A 33 3.40 10.99 -2.91
N SER A 34 4.68 10.91 -3.28
CA SER A 34 5.42 9.64 -3.31
C SER A 34 5.62 9.08 -1.89
N ASN A 35 5.75 9.93 -0.88
CA ASN A 35 5.82 9.49 0.52
C ASN A 35 4.49 8.92 1.01
N PHE A 36 3.36 9.52 0.59
CA PHE A 36 2.04 8.98 0.87
C PHE A 36 1.84 7.60 0.24
N LEU A 37 2.17 7.44 -1.05
CA LEU A 37 2.12 6.14 -1.72
C LEU A 37 3.10 5.12 -1.10
N SER A 38 4.28 5.57 -0.65
CA SER A 38 5.24 4.69 0.02
C SER A 38 4.75 4.20 1.38
N PHE A 39 3.82 4.91 2.01
CA PHE A 39 3.21 4.46 3.26
C PHE A 39 2.34 3.21 3.07
N PHE A 40 1.65 3.07 1.94
CA PHE A 40 0.90 1.85 1.64
C PHE A 40 1.85 0.65 1.41
N GLU A 41 2.98 0.87 0.78
CA GLU A 41 4.02 -0.17 0.67
C GLU A 41 4.58 -0.54 2.05
N PHE A 42 4.84 0.47 2.89
CA PHE A 42 5.26 0.26 4.28
C PHE A 42 4.22 -0.59 5.05
N LEU A 43 2.92 -0.29 4.95
CA LEU A 43 1.84 -1.08 5.55
C LEU A 43 1.80 -2.52 5.03
N ASN A 44 1.99 -2.71 3.73
CA ASN A 44 2.04 -4.06 3.15
C ASN A 44 3.22 -4.86 3.71
N ARG A 45 4.43 -4.26 3.77
CA ARG A 45 5.62 -4.91 4.34
C ARG A 45 5.49 -5.17 5.84
N LEU A 46 4.86 -4.27 6.58
CA LEU A 46 4.50 -4.47 7.97
C LEU A 46 3.58 -5.68 8.13
N TYR A 47 2.49 -5.74 7.35
CA TYR A 47 1.56 -6.87 7.36
C TYR A 47 2.24 -8.20 6.97
N GLU A 48 3.12 -8.18 5.96
CA GLU A 48 3.85 -9.37 5.51
C GLU A 48 4.94 -9.84 6.49
N GLN A 49 5.17 -9.12 7.60
CA GLN A 49 6.26 -9.37 8.56
C GLN A 49 7.65 -9.30 7.88
N LYS A 50 7.82 -8.29 7.03
CA LYS A 50 9.04 -7.97 6.28
C LYS A 50 9.49 -6.53 6.52
N LEU A 51 9.06 -5.94 7.63
CA LEU A 51 9.33 -4.54 7.92
C LEU A 51 10.82 -4.29 8.11
N THR A 52 11.50 -5.15 8.86
CA THR A 52 12.94 -5.04 9.14
C THR A 52 13.76 -5.09 7.85
N GLU A 53 13.46 -6.05 6.97
CA GLU A 53 14.13 -6.19 5.66
C GLU A 53 13.86 -4.96 4.78
N TYR A 54 12.61 -4.55 4.68
CA TYR A 54 12.20 -3.39 3.88
C TYR A 54 12.91 -2.11 4.32
N VAL A 55 12.99 -1.87 5.60
CA VAL A 55 13.66 -0.69 6.18
C VAL A 55 15.16 -0.72 5.87
N ALA A 56 15.82 -1.85 6.03
CA ALA A 56 17.24 -1.99 5.72
C ALA A 56 17.54 -1.70 4.23
N LEU A 57 16.74 -2.24 3.32
CA LEU A 57 16.87 -2.03 1.87
C LEU A 57 16.59 -0.57 1.45
N ASN A 58 15.85 0.19 2.24
CA ASN A 58 15.49 1.59 1.96
C ASN A 58 16.34 2.62 2.74
N GLY A 59 17.51 2.21 3.24
CA GLY A 59 18.50 3.12 3.83
C GLY A 59 18.34 3.33 5.34
N GLY A 60 17.70 2.38 6.03
CA GLY A 60 17.60 2.36 7.48
C GLY A 60 16.43 3.18 8.03
N ILE A 61 16.21 3.03 9.34
CA ILE A 61 15.04 3.59 10.04
C ILE A 61 14.95 5.11 9.96
N ASP A 62 16.08 5.79 9.99
CA ASP A 62 16.15 7.26 10.03
C ASP A 62 15.47 7.91 8.79
N LYS A 63 15.47 7.20 7.65
CA LYS A 63 14.79 7.62 6.42
C LYS A 63 13.26 7.56 6.48
N PHE A 64 12.73 6.89 7.49
CA PHE A 64 11.28 6.74 7.68
C PHE A 64 10.72 7.72 8.69
N PHE A 65 11.52 8.21 9.63
CA PHE A 65 11.09 9.23 10.58
C PHE A 65 10.97 10.62 9.92
N PHE A 66 10.00 11.39 10.35
CA PHE A 66 9.88 12.80 9.97
C PHE A 66 11.08 13.58 10.55
N GLN A 67 11.90 14.14 9.67
CA GLN A 67 13.15 14.84 10.04
C GLN A 67 14.17 13.97 10.81
N GLY A 68 14.05 12.65 10.74
CA GLY A 68 14.96 11.70 11.37
C GLY A 68 14.61 11.33 12.80
N SER A 69 15.17 10.21 13.28
CA SER A 69 14.90 9.64 14.60
C SER A 69 15.37 10.51 15.78
N LYS A 70 16.30 11.43 15.54
CA LYS A 70 16.74 12.39 16.58
C LYS A 70 15.72 13.47 16.90
N ILE A 71 14.72 13.69 16.03
CA ILE A 71 13.71 14.73 16.17
C ILE A 71 12.33 14.12 16.40
N THR A 72 12.08 12.97 15.80
CA THR A 72 10.79 12.27 15.88
C THR A 72 10.95 10.97 16.64
N ASP A 73 10.31 10.86 17.79
CA ASP A 73 10.45 9.72 18.70
C ASP A 73 9.66 8.49 18.26
N ALA A 74 8.59 8.68 17.46
CA ALA A 74 7.73 7.59 17.06
C ALA A 74 7.05 7.85 15.70
N ILE A 75 6.75 6.77 14.99
CA ILE A 75 5.80 6.75 13.89
C ILE A 75 4.51 6.16 14.42
N CYS A 76 3.41 6.92 14.36
CA CYS A 76 2.09 6.45 14.74
C CYS A 76 1.19 6.41 13.50
N ALA A 77 0.38 5.38 13.38
CA ALA A 77 -0.64 5.33 12.34
C ALA A 77 -1.93 4.69 12.83
N THR A 78 -3.03 5.19 12.29
CA THR A 78 -4.37 4.61 12.46
C THR A 78 -5.03 4.47 11.10
N ILE A 79 -5.48 3.27 10.77
CA ILE A 79 -6.14 2.92 9.53
C ILE A 79 -7.59 2.53 9.85
N GLY A 80 -8.54 3.32 9.38
CA GLY A 80 -9.97 3.12 9.57
C GLY A 80 -10.59 2.34 8.40
N PHE A 81 -11.55 1.46 8.76
CA PHE A 81 -12.34 0.64 7.83
C PHE A 81 -13.79 0.63 8.30
N LYS A 82 -14.54 1.70 8.01
CA LYS A 82 -15.88 1.97 8.55
C LYS A 82 -15.86 2.09 10.08
N ASP A 83 -16.38 1.08 10.76
CA ASP A 83 -16.53 1.07 12.22
C ASP A 83 -15.35 0.43 12.94
N ILE A 84 -14.37 -0.10 12.21
CA ILE A 84 -13.20 -0.78 12.77
C ILE A 84 -11.91 -0.06 12.40
N PHE A 85 -10.89 -0.21 13.22
CA PHE A 85 -9.57 0.37 12.98
C PHE A 85 -8.43 -0.59 13.35
N TYR A 86 -7.29 -0.33 12.74
CA TYR A 86 -6.00 -0.87 13.12
C TYR A 86 -5.05 0.29 13.40
N SER A 87 -4.37 0.27 14.53
CA SER A 87 -3.39 1.28 14.89
C SER A 87 -2.10 0.69 15.43
N PHE A 88 -1.01 1.40 15.20
CA PHE A 88 0.30 1.03 15.74
C PHE A 88 1.16 2.26 16.05
N GLU A 89 2.10 2.05 16.94
CA GLU A 89 3.19 2.97 17.26
C GLU A 89 4.51 2.24 17.14
N LEU A 90 5.42 2.78 16.34
CA LEU A 90 6.77 2.28 16.10
C LEU A 90 7.78 3.26 16.66
N LYS A 91 8.71 2.76 17.46
CA LYS A 91 9.87 3.50 17.99
C LYS A 91 11.17 2.92 17.48
N GLU A 92 12.24 3.68 17.62
CA GLU A 92 13.58 3.17 17.43
C GLU A 92 14.00 2.25 18.57
N GLY A 93 14.57 1.10 18.24
CA GLY A 93 15.22 0.19 19.17
C GLY A 93 16.33 -0.58 18.46
N ASP A 94 17.59 -0.38 18.86
CA ASP A 94 18.76 -1.05 18.28
C ASP A 94 18.84 -0.93 16.74
N ASN A 95 18.63 0.27 16.22
CA ASN A 95 18.62 0.59 14.78
C ASN A 95 17.54 -0.17 13.98
N ARG A 96 16.46 -0.56 14.64
CA ARG A 96 15.28 -1.22 14.06
C ARG A 96 14.01 -0.57 14.57
N PHE A 97 12.89 -0.80 13.88
CA PHE A 97 11.60 -0.49 14.46
C PHE A 97 11.19 -1.52 15.49
N VAL A 98 10.64 -1.01 16.59
CA VAL A 98 10.01 -1.81 17.63
C VAL A 98 8.58 -1.30 17.82
N PHE A 99 7.62 -2.19 17.83
CA PHE A 99 6.25 -1.87 18.16
C PHE A 99 6.15 -1.54 19.65
N SER A 100 5.92 -0.27 19.98
CA SER A 100 5.56 0.12 21.35
C SER A 100 4.08 -0.07 21.62
N LYS A 101 3.27 -0.10 20.56
CA LYS A 101 1.82 -0.29 20.61
C LYS A 101 1.32 -0.91 19.31
N GLU A 102 0.45 -1.88 19.41
CA GLU A 102 -0.28 -2.45 18.28
C GLU A 102 -1.70 -2.84 18.74
N GLU A 103 -2.72 -2.26 18.11
CA GLU A 103 -4.10 -2.38 18.54
C GLU A 103 -5.05 -2.52 17.36
N LEU A 104 -6.15 -3.17 17.61
CA LEU A 104 -7.31 -3.18 16.72
C LEU A 104 -8.60 -2.99 17.56
N GLY A 105 -9.61 -2.49 16.91
CA GLY A 105 -10.88 -2.26 17.60
C GLY A 105 -11.96 -1.63 16.74
N ASN A 106 -12.98 -1.19 17.42
CA ASN A 106 -14.07 -0.39 16.87
C ASN A 106 -14.38 0.79 17.83
N ASN A 107 -15.40 1.56 17.52
CA ASN A 107 -15.80 2.74 18.31
C ASN A 107 -16.11 2.46 19.78
N SER A 108 -16.37 1.19 20.17
CA SER A 108 -16.78 0.81 21.51
C SER A 108 -15.74 -0.02 22.27
N LEU A 109 -14.92 -0.77 21.56
CA LEU A 109 -13.95 -1.69 22.14
C LEU A 109 -12.66 -1.70 21.31
N TYR A 110 -11.52 -1.68 21.97
CA TYR A 110 -10.24 -1.94 21.36
C TYR A 110 -9.43 -2.97 22.15
N THR A 111 -8.51 -3.64 21.47
CA THR A 111 -7.67 -4.68 22.04
C THR A 111 -6.23 -4.48 21.59
N ALA A 112 -5.31 -4.46 22.54
CA ALA A 112 -3.88 -4.55 22.25
C ALA A 112 -3.58 -5.98 21.76
N ILE A 113 -2.86 -6.08 20.64
CA ILE A 113 -2.55 -7.36 19.99
C ILE A 113 -1.06 -7.66 19.94
N GLY A 114 -0.22 -6.65 20.18
CA GLY A 114 1.23 -6.79 20.20
C GLY A 114 1.93 -5.58 20.80
N ALA A 115 3.09 -5.81 21.36
CA ALA A 115 4.05 -4.81 21.80
C ALA A 115 5.44 -5.45 21.89
N PHE A 116 6.50 -4.60 21.79
CA PHE A 116 7.91 -4.99 21.91
C PHE A 116 8.45 -5.98 20.87
N GLY A 117 7.71 -6.21 19.76
CA GLY A 117 8.21 -6.97 18.61
C GLY A 117 8.77 -6.06 17.52
N ASN A 118 9.60 -6.63 16.64
CA ASN A 118 10.15 -5.92 15.47
C ASN A 118 9.25 -6.09 14.23
N GLU A 119 8.32 -7.03 14.28
CA GLU A 119 7.34 -7.30 13.21
C GLU A 119 5.92 -7.29 13.77
N ALA A 120 4.95 -7.00 12.92
CA ALA A 120 3.56 -6.85 13.32
C ALA A 120 2.92 -8.17 13.77
N SER A 121 2.13 -8.11 14.81
CA SER A 121 1.36 -9.25 15.34
C SER A 121 0.05 -9.48 14.59
N ILE A 122 -0.48 -8.48 13.87
CA ILE A 122 -1.79 -8.56 13.19
C ILE A 122 -1.90 -9.77 12.25
N LYS A 123 -0.81 -10.15 11.56
CA LYS A 123 -0.82 -11.28 10.62
C LYS A 123 -1.14 -12.61 11.30
N SER A 124 -0.59 -12.84 12.48
CA SER A 124 -0.75 -14.06 13.28
C SER A 124 -1.89 -13.99 14.31
N TYR A 125 -2.49 -12.82 14.48
CA TYR A 125 -3.55 -12.63 15.47
C TYR A 125 -4.80 -13.42 15.11
N SER A 126 -5.23 -14.32 16.00
CA SER A 126 -6.37 -15.23 15.82
C SER A 126 -7.56 -14.94 16.74
N GLY A 127 -7.57 -13.77 17.41
CA GLY A 127 -8.57 -13.44 18.42
C GLY A 127 -9.93 -13.03 17.84
N LEU A 128 -10.22 -11.74 17.81
CA LEU A 128 -11.54 -11.23 17.41
C LEU A 128 -11.76 -11.33 15.89
N SER A 129 -13.01 -11.50 15.45
CA SER A 129 -13.44 -11.48 14.04
C SER A 129 -13.05 -10.17 13.32
N ILE A 130 -12.95 -9.07 14.06
CA ILE A 130 -12.41 -7.78 13.55
C ILE A 130 -11.01 -7.96 12.96
N GLY A 131 -10.16 -8.78 13.60
CA GLY A 131 -8.82 -9.07 13.11
C GLY A 131 -8.81 -9.72 11.73
N GLU A 132 -9.76 -10.59 11.41
CA GLU A 132 -9.89 -11.23 10.09
C GLU A 132 -10.22 -10.20 9.01
N HIS A 133 -11.15 -9.30 9.29
CA HIS A 133 -11.51 -8.22 8.36
C HIS A 133 -10.32 -7.30 8.09
N ILE A 134 -9.60 -6.87 9.13
CA ILE A 134 -8.42 -6.02 9.01
C ILE A 134 -7.33 -6.73 8.20
N ARG A 135 -7.02 -8.01 8.51
CA ARG A 135 -6.04 -8.81 7.75
C ARG A 135 -6.37 -8.88 6.28
N ARG A 136 -7.64 -9.13 5.92
CA ARG A 136 -8.07 -9.13 4.52
C ARG A 136 -7.79 -7.79 3.85
N TYR A 137 -8.17 -6.67 4.46
CA TYR A 137 -7.89 -5.35 3.90
C TYR A 137 -6.39 -5.07 3.75
N LEU A 138 -5.57 -5.42 4.74
CA LEU A 138 -4.13 -5.19 4.69
C LEU A 138 -3.44 -6.08 3.64
N SER A 139 -3.89 -7.33 3.47
CA SER A 139 -3.35 -8.24 2.46
C SER A 139 -3.67 -7.82 1.02
N GLU A 140 -4.75 -7.07 0.82
CA GLU A 140 -5.18 -6.58 -0.50
C GLU A 140 -4.48 -5.27 -0.91
N ILE A 141 -3.71 -4.63 -0.02
CA ILE A 141 -2.95 -3.42 -0.34
C ILE A 141 -1.86 -3.78 -1.36
N LYS A 142 -1.97 -3.21 -2.56
CA LYS A 142 -0.98 -3.37 -3.63
C LYS A 142 -0.59 -2.01 -4.17
N LYS A 143 0.69 -1.84 -4.47
CA LYS A 143 1.23 -0.66 -5.15
C LYS A 143 1.58 -1.03 -6.58
N TYR A 144 0.96 -0.36 -7.53
CA TYR A 144 1.31 -0.49 -8.94
C TYR A 144 2.13 0.72 -9.39
N HIS A 145 3.08 0.49 -10.29
CA HIS A 145 3.99 1.52 -10.75
C HIS A 145 4.21 1.40 -12.27
N PHE A 146 3.42 2.15 -13.03
CA PHE A 146 3.30 2.06 -14.50
C PHE A 146 3.90 3.26 -15.24
N HIS A 147 5.00 3.84 -14.79
CA HIS A 147 5.53 5.07 -15.41
C HIS A 147 6.75 4.86 -16.30
N ASP A 148 7.35 3.69 -16.34
CA ASP A 148 8.49 3.42 -17.20
C ASP A 148 8.01 3.00 -18.60
N THR A 149 8.16 3.90 -19.57
CA THR A 149 7.81 3.68 -20.98
C THR A 149 9.06 3.57 -21.88
N GLY A 150 10.26 3.47 -21.30
CA GLY A 150 11.52 3.30 -22.03
C GLY A 150 11.64 1.94 -22.72
N LYS A 151 12.66 1.78 -23.57
CA LYS A 151 12.94 0.51 -24.28
C LYS A 151 13.19 -0.70 -23.35
N THR A 152 13.60 -0.42 -22.12
CA THR A 152 13.81 -1.42 -21.06
C THR A 152 12.63 -1.54 -20.10
N SER A 153 11.52 -0.91 -20.45
CA SER A 153 10.30 -0.91 -19.64
C SER A 153 9.82 -2.33 -19.36
N PRO A 154 9.32 -2.59 -18.16
CA PRO A 154 8.61 -3.83 -17.88
C PRO A 154 7.47 -4.13 -18.87
N PHE A 155 6.79 -3.10 -19.39
CA PHE A 155 5.74 -3.25 -20.40
C PHE A 155 6.18 -3.85 -21.74
N THR A 156 7.49 -3.80 -22.06
CA THR A 156 8.04 -4.37 -23.30
C THR A 156 8.52 -5.80 -23.15
N LYS A 157 8.39 -6.38 -21.95
CA LYS A 157 8.77 -7.77 -21.73
C LYS A 157 7.74 -8.72 -22.30
N GLU A 158 8.24 -9.83 -22.85
CA GLU A 158 7.38 -10.94 -23.24
C GLU A 158 6.70 -11.53 -22.00
N SER A 159 5.40 -11.78 -22.10
CA SER A 159 4.59 -12.41 -21.06
C SER A 159 3.93 -13.68 -21.62
N HIS A 160 3.81 -14.69 -20.77
CA HIS A 160 3.21 -15.98 -21.17
C HIS A 160 1.73 -16.00 -20.76
N ILE A 161 0.83 -16.02 -21.74
CA ILE A 161 -0.63 -16.01 -21.55
C ILE A 161 -1.08 -17.06 -20.54
N GLN A 162 -0.47 -18.25 -20.54
CA GLN A 162 -0.88 -19.35 -19.65
C GLN A 162 -0.56 -19.09 -18.17
N ASN A 163 0.55 -18.42 -17.87
CA ASN A 163 1.04 -18.24 -16.49
C ASN A 163 0.77 -16.85 -15.95
N ASP A 164 0.75 -15.82 -16.82
CA ASP A 164 0.79 -14.42 -16.43
C ASP A 164 -0.58 -13.73 -16.51
N ARG A 165 -1.67 -14.50 -16.73
CA ARG A 165 -3.02 -13.98 -16.97
C ARG A 165 -3.85 -13.71 -15.73
N TYR A 166 -3.49 -14.30 -14.58
CA TYR A 166 -4.36 -14.33 -13.41
C TYR A 166 -4.27 -13.08 -12.52
N TYR A 167 -3.11 -12.44 -12.47
CA TYR A 167 -2.86 -11.28 -11.63
C TYR A 167 -2.01 -10.27 -12.39
N LEU A 168 -2.37 -8.99 -12.29
CA LEU A 168 -1.53 -7.91 -12.78
C LEU A 168 -0.32 -7.73 -11.85
N TYR A 169 0.90 -7.77 -12.39
CA TYR A 169 2.13 -7.57 -11.63
C TYR A 169 2.35 -6.08 -11.32
N GLU A 170 3.05 -5.81 -10.21
CA GLU A 170 3.22 -4.44 -9.68
C GLU A 170 3.82 -3.45 -10.69
N LYS A 171 4.69 -3.92 -11.58
CA LYS A 171 5.34 -3.12 -12.63
C LYS A 171 4.65 -3.23 -13.99
N GLY A 172 3.62 -4.04 -14.11
CA GLY A 172 2.90 -4.26 -15.36
C GLY A 172 3.61 -5.14 -16.38
N ASP A 173 4.63 -5.92 -15.97
CA ASP A 173 5.42 -6.81 -16.84
C ASP A 173 4.54 -7.77 -17.65
N ASN A 174 3.35 -8.10 -17.14
CA ASN A 174 2.39 -9.02 -17.75
C ASN A 174 1.11 -8.33 -18.24
N LEU A 175 1.14 -7.01 -18.46
CA LEU A 175 -0.07 -6.26 -18.81
C LEU A 175 -0.78 -6.82 -20.05
N ALA A 176 -0.03 -7.22 -21.07
CA ALA A 176 -0.60 -7.79 -22.30
C ALA A 176 -1.35 -9.10 -22.04
N ALA A 177 -0.75 -10.04 -21.32
CA ALA A 177 -1.38 -11.31 -20.97
C ALA A 177 -2.61 -11.12 -20.07
N PHE A 178 -2.53 -10.17 -19.14
CA PHE A 178 -3.63 -9.83 -18.24
C PHE A 178 -4.81 -9.19 -18.98
N LEU A 179 -4.55 -8.23 -19.89
CA LEU A 179 -5.60 -7.61 -20.72
C LEU A 179 -6.24 -8.62 -21.67
N TYR A 180 -5.43 -9.52 -22.27
CA TYR A 180 -5.96 -10.60 -23.09
C TYR A 180 -6.91 -11.50 -22.29
N ALA A 181 -6.57 -11.87 -21.07
CA ALA A 181 -7.43 -12.65 -20.21
C ALA A 181 -8.76 -11.92 -19.88
N ILE A 182 -8.70 -10.62 -19.59
CA ILE A 182 -9.91 -9.80 -19.36
C ILE A 182 -10.75 -9.74 -20.63
N HIS A 183 -10.14 -9.61 -21.81
CA HIS A 183 -10.86 -9.60 -23.07
C HIS A 183 -11.65 -10.89 -23.28
N GLU A 184 -11.03 -12.05 -23.06
CA GLU A 184 -11.66 -13.35 -23.25
C GLU A 184 -12.69 -13.70 -22.16
N GLU A 185 -12.36 -13.44 -20.89
CA GLU A 185 -13.18 -13.91 -19.77
C GLU A 185 -14.23 -12.91 -19.31
N THR A 186 -13.97 -11.62 -19.47
CA THR A 186 -14.83 -10.53 -18.99
C THR A 186 -14.90 -9.36 -19.99
N PRO A 187 -15.46 -9.57 -21.19
CA PRO A 187 -15.51 -8.54 -22.27
C PRO A 187 -16.15 -7.22 -21.85
N ILE A 188 -17.09 -7.25 -20.90
CA ILE A 188 -17.74 -6.04 -20.38
C ILE A 188 -16.71 -5.15 -19.66
N VAL A 189 -15.82 -5.75 -18.87
CA VAL A 189 -14.75 -5.03 -18.15
C VAL A 189 -13.72 -4.50 -19.14
N TYR A 190 -13.32 -5.31 -20.11
CA TYR A 190 -12.41 -4.91 -21.18
C TYR A 190 -12.92 -3.69 -21.94
N ASN A 191 -14.14 -3.75 -22.45
CA ASN A 191 -14.78 -2.66 -23.18
C ASN A 191 -14.89 -1.38 -22.34
N ARG A 192 -15.06 -1.50 -21.02
CA ARG A 192 -15.06 -0.35 -20.10
C ARG A 192 -13.68 0.29 -20.02
N ILE A 193 -12.62 -0.51 -19.96
CA ILE A 193 -11.22 -0.02 -19.99
C ILE A 193 -10.97 0.74 -21.29
N VAL A 194 -11.29 0.14 -22.44
CA VAL A 194 -11.13 0.78 -23.77
C VAL A 194 -11.86 2.12 -23.83
N LYS A 195 -13.12 2.18 -23.42
CA LYS A 195 -13.92 3.42 -23.41
C LYS A 195 -13.33 4.51 -22.50
N VAL A 196 -12.80 4.14 -21.35
CA VAL A 196 -12.12 5.10 -20.46
C VAL A 196 -10.88 5.67 -21.13
N ILE A 197 -10.08 4.83 -21.78
CA ILE A 197 -8.89 5.30 -22.51
C ILE A 197 -9.30 6.20 -23.68
N GLN A 198 -10.31 5.83 -24.47
CA GLN A 198 -10.84 6.63 -25.58
C GLN A 198 -11.37 8.01 -25.12
N SER A 199 -11.88 8.12 -23.90
CA SER A 199 -12.34 9.40 -23.36
C SER A 199 -11.18 10.39 -23.09
N ILE A 200 -9.97 9.87 -22.88
CA ILE A 200 -8.75 10.65 -22.61
C ILE A 200 -7.91 10.81 -23.88
N ALA A 201 -7.85 9.76 -24.69
CA ALA A 201 -7.08 9.67 -25.93
C ALA A 201 -8.00 9.22 -27.09
N PRO A 202 -8.74 10.12 -27.73
CA PRO A 202 -9.75 9.78 -28.75
C PRO A 202 -9.19 9.05 -29.97
N TYR A 203 -7.89 9.13 -30.22
CA TYR A 203 -7.18 8.44 -31.29
C TYR A 203 -6.86 6.96 -30.95
N PHE A 204 -7.04 6.54 -29.73
CA PHE A 204 -6.87 5.15 -29.33
C PHE A 204 -8.09 4.33 -29.80
N SER A 205 -7.85 3.27 -30.56
CA SER A 205 -8.91 2.38 -31.04
C SER A 205 -9.09 1.17 -30.13
N ASP A 206 -8.03 0.40 -29.94
CA ASP A 206 -8.03 -0.83 -29.14
C ASP A 206 -6.59 -1.27 -28.79
N PHE A 207 -6.45 -2.29 -27.93
CA PHE A 207 -5.20 -3.02 -27.74
C PHE A 207 -5.08 -4.11 -28.82
N TYR A 208 -3.89 -4.26 -29.39
CA TYR A 208 -3.56 -5.22 -30.45
C TYR A 208 -2.48 -6.17 -29.96
#